data_6a02d8564e190c2eddb3691a6169e212
#
_entry.id   6a02d8564e190c2eddb3691a6169e212
#
_cell.length_a   1.000
_cell.length_b   1.000
_cell.length_c   1.000
_cell.angle_alpha   90.00
_cell.angle_beta   90.00
_cell.angle_gamma   90.00
#
_symmetry.space_group_name_H-M   'P 1'
#
loop_
_entity.id
_entity.type
_entity.pdbx_description
1 polymer ?
#
loop_
_entity_poly.entity_id
_entity_poly.type
_entity_poly.pdbx_seq_one_letter_code
_entity_poly.pdbx_strand_id
1 'polypeptide(L)'
;MAADTLSRVFSALADPTRRNIVARLADGDATVGQLAEPYQMTLQAVYKHLRVLEDAGLVTRPHGPQPRPVHLETKVFDVLDDWIERYRRRAEQRYRRLDAVLAGMNDTDDKEMAHHDQDHRDNHRGRPEAADHPDDS
;
A
#
# COMPACT_ATOMS: atom_id res chain seq x y z
N MET A 1 16.30 -9.07 -14.67
CA MET A 1 15.87 -7.72 -14.98
C MET A 1 14.79 -7.29 -14.06
N ALA A 2 14.84 -6.03 -13.65
CA ALA A 2 13.88 -5.52 -12.67
C ALA A 2 12.44 -5.62 -13.17
N ALA A 3 12.20 -5.34 -14.45
CA ALA A 3 10.86 -5.42 -15.03
C ALA A 3 10.31 -6.84 -15.00
N ASP A 4 11.15 -7.80 -15.28
CA ASP A 4 10.71 -9.20 -15.24
C ASP A 4 10.44 -9.65 -13.82
N THR A 5 11.26 -9.20 -12.88
CA THR A 5 11.06 -9.51 -11.47
C THR A 5 9.73 -8.94 -10.98
N LEU A 6 9.46 -7.70 -11.29
CA LEU A 6 8.18 -7.07 -10.89
C LEU A 6 7.00 -7.80 -11.49
N SER A 7 7.07 -8.15 -12.76
CA SER A 7 5.98 -8.85 -13.42
C SER A 7 5.73 -10.21 -12.78
N ARG A 8 6.78 -10.92 -12.46
CA ARG A 8 6.66 -12.23 -11.81
C ARG A 8 6.06 -12.12 -10.42
N VAL A 9 6.49 -11.11 -9.67
CA VAL A 9 5.98 -10.90 -8.32
C VAL A 9 4.51 -10.52 -8.37
N PHE A 10 4.13 -9.59 -9.22
CA PHE A 10 2.72 -9.21 -9.34
C PHE A 10 1.87 -10.38 -9.80
N SER A 11 2.38 -11.15 -10.76
CA SER A 11 1.66 -12.33 -11.25
C SER A 11 1.49 -13.36 -10.14
N ALA A 12 2.56 -13.61 -9.38
CA ALA A 12 2.49 -14.57 -8.28
C ALA A 12 1.49 -14.12 -7.22
N LEU A 13 1.45 -12.84 -6.92
CA LEU A 13 0.57 -12.30 -5.89
C LEU A 13 -0.85 -12.02 -6.41
N ALA A 14 -1.10 -12.22 -7.69
CA ALA A 14 -2.44 -12.03 -8.24
C ALA A 14 -3.41 -13.14 -7.80
N ASP A 15 -2.89 -14.27 -7.36
CA ASP A 15 -3.71 -15.40 -6.94
C ASP A 15 -3.97 -15.34 -5.43
N PRO A 16 -5.23 -15.45 -4.98
CA PRO A 16 -5.52 -15.33 -3.55
C PRO A 16 -4.93 -16.44 -2.71
N THR A 17 -4.82 -17.65 -3.24
CA THR A 17 -4.20 -18.77 -2.50
C THR A 17 -2.73 -18.49 -2.27
N ARG A 18 -2.05 -17.98 -3.28
CA ARG A 18 -0.62 -17.64 -3.13
C ARG A 18 -0.42 -16.50 -2.15
N ARG A 19 -1.29 -15.47 -2.19
CA ARG A 19 -1.22 -14.41 -1.19
C ARG A 19 -1.43 -14.94 0.22
N ASN A 20 -2.31 -15.90 0.38
CA ASN A 20 -2.55 -16.51 1.68
C ASN A 20 -1.33 -17.30 2.16
N ILE A 21 -0.69 -18.02 1.26
CA ILE A 21 0.55 -18.75 1.59
C ILE A 21 1.62 -17.75 2.06
N VAL A 22 1.78 -16.65 1.35
CA VAL A 22 2.74 -15.63 1.74
C VAL A 22 2.41 -15.08 3.12
N ALA A 23 1.14 -14.82 3.40
CA ALA A 23 0.72 -14.31 4.71
C ALA A 23 1.07 -15.30 5.82
N ARG A 24 0.87 -16.59 5.58
CA ARG A 24 1.20 -17.60 6.57
C ARG A 24 2.68 -17.72 6.79
N LEU A 25 3.46 -17.63 5.72
CA LEU A 25 4.92 -17.68 5.83
C LEU A 25 5.49 -16.42 6.48
N ALA A 26 4.78 -15.32 6.43
CA ALA A 26 5.19 -14.11 7.15
C ALA A 26 5.16 -14.32 8.66
N ASP A 27 4.33 -15.23 9.12
CA ASP A 27 4.25 -15.57 10.55
C ASP A 27 5.27 -16.61 10.96
N GLY A 28 5.90 -17.28 10.03
CA GLY A 28 6.91 -18.28 10.30
C GLY A 28 7.01 -19.30 9.19
N ASP A 29 8.13 -19.97 9.12
CA ASP A 29 8.37 -21.00 8.12
C ASP A 29 7.36 -22.13 8.30
N ALA A 30 7.04 -22.81 7.20
CA ALA A 30 6.09 -23.91 7.22
C ALA A 30 6.48 -24.95 6.18
N THR A 31 6.24 -26.21 6.48
CA THR A 31 6.45 -27.27 5.51
C THR A 31 5.32 -27.27 4.48
N VAL A 32 5.57 -27.91 3.35
CA VAL A 32 4.53 -28.03 2.31
C VAL A 32 3.27 -28.69 2.88
N GLY A 33 3.43 -29.73 3.71
CA GLY A 33 2.30 -30.39 4.34
C GLY A 33 1.50 -29.46 5.23
N GLN A 34 2.20 -28.63 6.02
CA GLN A 34 1.54 -27.64 6.87
C GLN A 34 0.79 -26.61 6.03
N LEU A 35 1.36 -26.20 4.92
CA LEU A 35 0.72 -25.24 4.04
C LEU A 35 -0.51 -25.83 3.36
N ALA A 36 -0.51 -27.12 3.10
CA ALA A 36 -1.62 -27.79 2.43
C ALA A 36 -2.81 -28.05 3.35
N GLU A 37 -2.57 -28.13 4.66
CA GLU A 37 -3.60 -28.56 5.61
C GLU A 37 -4.92 -27.78 5.53
N PRO A 38 -4.90 -26.44 5.53
CA PRO A 38 -6.16 -25.71 5.53
C PRO A 38 -6.88 -25.71 4.18
N TYR A 39 -6.25 -26.21 3.15
CA TYR A 39 -6.86 -26.25 1.82
C TYR A 39 -7.23 -27.67 1.49
N GLN A 40 -8.32 -27.82 0.75
CA GLN A 40 -8.65 -29.12 0.20
C GLN A 40 -7.97 -29.28 -1.15
N MET A 41 -6.68 -29.14 -1.15
CA MET A 41 -5.85 -29.25 -2.33
C MET A 41 -4.90 -30.42 -2.21
N THR A 42 -4.52 -30.96 -3.35
CA THR A 42 -3.45 -31.95 -3.38
C THR A 42 -2.13 -31.30 -3.08
N LEU A 43 -1.17 -32.06 -2.61
CA LEU A 43 0.19 -31.58 -2.42
C LEU A 43 0.77 -31.05 -3.73
N GLN A 44 0.41 -31.70 -4.85
CA GLN A 44 0.89 -31.23 -6.16
C GLN A 44 0.40 -29.83 -6.47
N ALA A 45 -0.84 -29.51 -6.12
CA ALA A 45 -1.36 -28.17 -6.33
C ALA A 45 -0.61 -27.15 -5.48
N VAL A 46 -0.32 -27.50 -4.22
CA VAL A 46 0.47 -26.64 -3.34
C VAL A 46 1.87 -26.44 -3.90
N TYR A 47 2.49 -27.51 -4.39
CA TYR A 47 3.81 -27.41 -5.02
C TYR A 47 3.80 -26.47 -6.22
N LYS A 48 2.74 -26.50 -7.02
CA LYS A 48 2.62 -25.60 -8.16
C LYS A 48 2.59 -24.14 -7.70
N HIS A 49 1.81 -23.85 -6.67
CA HIS A 49 1.75 -22.51 -6.12
C HIS A 49 3.11 -22.09 -5.58
N LEU A 50 3.78 -22.98 -4.86
CA LEU A 50 5.10 -22.70 -4.31
C LEU A 50 6.12 -22.47 -5.40
N ARG A 51 6.02 -23.19 -6.51
CA ARG A 51 6.92 -22.99 -7.63
C ARG A 51 6.81 -21.61 -8.23
N VAL A 52 5.57 -21.14 -8.40
CA VAL A 52 5.33 -19.78 -8.89
C VAL A 52 5.93 -18.75 -7.94
N LEU A 53 5.72 -18.95 -6.64
CA LEU A 53 6.27 -18.06 -5.62
C LEU A 53 7.80 -18.13 -5.59
N GLU A 54 8.36 -19.29 -5.75
CA GLU A 54 9.81 -19.49 -5.78
C GLU A 54 10.43 -18.81 -7.00
N ASP A 55 9.83 -18.98 -8.16
CA ASP A 55 10.30 -18.38 -9.39
C ASP A 55 10.23 -16.85 -9.32
N ALA A 56 9.31 -16.31 -8.55
CA ALA A 56 9.19 -14.87 -8.34
C ALA A 56 10.14 -14.35 -7.26
N GLY A 57 10.86 -15.23 -6.58
CA GLY A 57 11.76 -14.83 -5.50
C GLY A 57 11.09 -14.55 -4.19
N LEU A 58 9.81 -14.93 -4.04
CA LEU A 58 9.06 -14.68 -2.82
C LEU A 58 9.31 -15.71 -1.73
N VAL A 59 9.67 -16.93 -2.12
CA VAL A 59 9.97 -17.99 -1.16
C VAL A 59 11.24 -18.74 -1.56
N THR A 60 11.88 -19.31 -0.56
CA THR A 60 12.92 -20.30 -0.78
C THR A 60 12.43 -21.63 -0.25
N ARG A 61 12.65 -22.64 -1.04
CA ARG A 61 12.24 -23.99 -0.70
C ARG A 61 13.45 -24.90 -0.74
N PRO A 62 13.97 -25.29 0.44
CA PRO A 62 15.14 -26.15 0.45
C PRO A 62 14.82 -27.49 -0.23
N HIS A 63 15.72 -27.95 -1.04
CA HIS A 63 15.61 -29.22 -1.74
C HIS A 63 16.36 -30.27 -0.97
N GLY A 64 15.85 -31.48 -0.99
CA GLY A 64 16.50 -32.58 -0.31
C GLY A 64 15.52 -33.67 -0.02
N PRO A 65 16.01 -34.83 0.45
CA PRO A 65 15.14 -35.97 0.68
C PRO A 65 14.23 -35.80 1.89
N GLN A 66 14.55 -34.87 2.78
CA GLN A 66 13.73 -34.67 3.98
C GLN A 66 12.89 -33.42 3.85
N PRO A 67 11.65 -33.44 4.38
CA PRO A 67 10.81 -32.26 4.37
C PRO A 67 11.48 -31.14 5.14
N ARG A 68 11.58 -29.97 4.54
CA ARG A 68 12.15 -28.78 5.16
C ARG A 68 11.14 -27.65 5.03
N PRO A 69 11.16 -26.71 5.98
CA PRO A 69 10.23 -25.59 5.92
C PRO A 69 10.51 -24.71 4.70
N VAL A 70 9.42 -24.22 4.14
CA VAL A 70 9.47 -23.15 3.15
C VAL A 70 9.65 -21.83 3.88
N HIS A 71 10.48 -20.97 3.36
CA HIS A 71 10.85 -19.72 3.98
C HIS A 71 10.44 -18.56 3.09
N LEU A 72 9.88 -17.51 3.68
CA LEU A 72 9.54 -16.30 2.95
C LEU A 72 10.79 -15.45 2.76
N GLU A 73 11.05 -15.08 1.49
CA GLU A 73 12.14 -14.16 1.19
C GLU A 73 11.63 -12.76 1.17
N THR A 74 12.26 -11.89 1.96
CA THR A 74 11.79 -10.53 2.08
C THR A 74 12.47 -9.55 1.12
N LYS A 75 13.56 -9.99 0.48
CA LYS A 75 14.31 -9.09 -0.42
C LYS A 75 13.48 -8.58 -1.57
N VAL A 76 12.60 -9.41 -2.09
CA VAL A 76 11.79 -9.02 -3.24
C VAL A 76 10.76 -7.98 -2.84
N PHE A 77 10.38 -7.91 -1.57
CA PHE A 77 9.49 -6.88 -1.08
C PHE A 77 10.13 -5.50 -1.14
N ASP A 78 11.46 -5.43 -1.05
CA ASP A 78 12.16 -4.17 -1.22
C ASP A 78 12.01 -3.65 -2.65
N VAL A 79 12.01 -4.54 -3.62
CA VAL A 79 11.79 -4.18 -5.03
C VAL A 79 10.38 -3.61 -5.21
N LEU A 80 9.39 -4.26 -4.61
CA LEU A 80 8.01 -3.77 -4.63
C LEU A 80 7.89 -2.42 -3.93
N ASP A 81 8.51 -2.29 -2.78
CA ASP A 81 8.49 -1.07 -2.01
C ASP A 81 9.06 0.10 -2.81
N ASP A 82 10.20 -0.12 -3.45
CA ASP A 82 10.83 0.91 -4.27
C ASP A 82 9.93 1.33 -5.41
N TRP A 83 9.28 0.36 -6.05
CA TRP A 83 8.37 0.63 -7.16
C TRP A 83 7.16 1.44 -6.68
N ILE A 84 6.54 1.01 -5.59
CA ILE A 84 5.37 1.68 -5.02
C ILE A 84 5.75 3.09 -4.57
N GLU A 85 6.87 3.21 -3.88
CA GLU A 85 7.33 4.48 -3.33
C GLU A 85 7.62 5.49 -4.43
N ARG A 86 8.21 5.03 -5.53
CA ARG A 86 8.52 5.89 -6.67
C ARG A 86 7.26 6.54 -7.22
N TYR A 87 6.21 5.76 -7.41
CA TYR A 87 4.98 6.27 -7.99
C TYR A 87 4.17 7.06 -6.98
N ARG A 88 4.23 6.68 -5.72
CA ARG A 88 3.60 7.47 -4.66
C ARG A 88 4.22 8.86 -4.59
N ARG A 89 5.54 8.95 -4.64
CA ARG A 89 6.24 10.24 -4.63
C ARG A 89 5.87 11.08 -5.84
N ARG A 90 5.81 10.47 -7.01
CA ARG A 90 5.44 11.19 -8.23
C ARG A 90 4.03 11.74 -8.12
N ALA A 91 3.11 10.94 -7.63
CA ALA A 91 1.73 11.38 -7.45
C ALA A 91 1.64 12.50 -6.41
N GLU A 92 2.35 12.35 -5.30
CA GLU A 92 2.38 13.38 -4.28
C GLU A 92 2.99 14.68 -4.78
N GLN A 93 4.06 14.59 -5.55
CA GLN A 93 4.68 15.78 -6.13
C GLN A 93 3.72 16.47 -7.09
N ARG A 94 3.00 15.69 -7.87
CA ARG A 94 2.00 16.24 -8.78
C ARG A 94 0.91 16.97 -8.01
N TYR A 95 0.41 16.38 -6.93
CA TYR A 95 -0.59 17.01 -6.08
C TYR A 95 -0.07 18.26 -5.41
N ARG A 96 1.16 18.25 -4.96
CA ARG A 96 1.78 19.42 -4.35
C ARG A 96 1.92 20.55 -5.35
N ARG A 97 2.33 20.26 -6.57
CA ARG A 97 2.42 21.27 -7.62
C ARG A 97 1.06 21.87 -7.93
N LEU A 98 0.05 21.01 -7.99
CA LEU A 98 -1.30 21.48 -8.23
C LEU A 98 -1.79 22.33 -7.08
N ASP A 99 -1.56 21.91 -5.86
CA ASP A 99 -1.91 22.67 -4.68
C ASP A 99 -1.20 24.02 -4.67
N ALA A 100 0.07 24.07 -5.03
CA ALA A 100 0.83 25.30 -5.11
C ALA A 100 0.26 26.25 -6.16
N VAL A 101 -0.13 25.71 -7.32
CA VAL A 101 -0.75 26.51 -8.37
C VAL A 101 -2.09 27.06 -7.89
N LEU A 102 -2.90 26.21 -7.29
CA LEU A 102 -4.21 26.63 -6.77
C LEU A 102 -4.06 27.65 -5.65
N ALA A 103 -3.09 27.47 -4.78
CA ALA A 103 -2.82 28.42 -3.70
C ALA A 103 -2.40 29.78 -4.28
N GLY A 104 -1.57 29.75 -5.32
CA GLY A 104 -1.17 30.98 -5.99
C GLY A 104 -2.33 31.70 -6.63
N MET A 105 -3.22 30.95 -7.26
CA MET A 105 -4.43 31.52 -7.84
C MET A 105 -5.36 32.08 -6.77
N ASN A 106 -5.53 31.37 -5.68
CA ASN A 106 -6.36 31.81 -4.57
C ASN A 106 -5.78 33.07 -3.92
N ASP A 107 -4.47 33.13 -3.77
CA ASP A 107 -3.82 34.32 -3.22
C ASP A 107 -4.11 35.54 -4.07
N THR A 108 -4.07 35.39 -5.39
CA THR A 108 -4.36 36.47 -6.31
C THR A 108 -5.81 36.93 -6.16
N ASP A 109 -6.73 35.97 -6.13
CA ASP A 109 -8.13 36.25 -5.95
C ASP A 109 -8.42 36.91 -4.59
N ASP A 110 -7.79 36.39 -3.55
CA ASP A 110 -7.95 36.94 -2.23
C ASP A 110 -7.45 38.37 -2.14
N LYS A 111 -6.37 38.70 -2.81
CA LYS A 111 -5.87 40.04 -2.84
C LYS A 111 -6.83 41.00 -3.54
N GLU A 112 -7.45 40.54 -4.60
CA GLU A 112 -8.42 41.33 -5.32
C GLU A 112 -9.71 41.55 -4.52
N MET A 113 -10.09 40.54 -3.74
CA MET A 113 -11.30 40.61 -2.93
C MET A 113 -11.07 41.15 -1.53
N ALA A 114 -9.85 41.41 -1.16
CA ALA A 114 -9.52 41.78 0.21
C ALA A 114 -10.28 43.05 0.69
N HIS A 115 -10.48 43.96 -0.21
CA HIS A 115 -11.17 45.22 0.13
C HIS A 115 -12.65 44.97 0.46
N HIS A 116 -13.28 44.09 -0.26
CA HIS A 116 -14.67 43.76 0.01
C HIS A 116 -14.84 42.96 1.30
N ASP A 117 -13.92 42.08 1.54
CA ASP A 117 -14.05 41.18 2.68
C ASP A 117 -13.82 41.84 4.01
N GLN A 118 -13.07 42.91 4.03
CA GLN A 118 -12.84 43.61 5.28
C GLN A 118 -14.12 44.15 5.86
N ASP A 119 -14.95 44.69 5.03
CA ASP A 119 -16.25 45.16 5.49
C ASP A 119 -17.10 44.06 6.03
N HIS A 120 -17.08 42.92 5.35
CA HIS A 120 -17.86 41.77 5.79
C HIS A 120 -17.35 41.19 7.10
N ARG A 121 -16.05 41.19 7.27
CA ARG A 121 -15.47 40.65 8.48
C ARG A 121 -15.83 41.46 9.70
N ASP A 122 -15.82 42.77 9.54
CA ASP A 122 -16.18 43.63 10.63
C ASP A 122 -17.60 43.40 11.04
N ASN A 123 -18.47 43.17 10.09
CA ASN A 123 -19.85 42.90 10.38
C ASN A 123 -20.03 41.56 11.10
N HIS A 124 -19.23 40.57 10.69
CA HIS A 124 -19.33 39.28 11.34
C HIS A 124 -18.76 39.25 12.74
N ARG A 125 -17.81 40.12 13.03
CA ARG A 125 -17.27 40.17 14.37
C ARG A 125 -18.24 40.66 15.39
N GLY A 126 -19.24 41.34 14.96
CA GLY A 126 -20.29 41.77 15.86
C GLY A 126 -21.22 40.68 16.28
N ARG A 127 -21.17 39.52 15.70
CA ARG A 127 -21.97 38.43 16.10
C ARG A 127 -21.43 37.79 17.31
N PRO A 128 -22.18 37.72 18.28
CA PRO A 128 -21.69 37.00 19.44
C PRO A 128 -21.90 35.58 19.24
N GLU A 129 -21.25 35.02 19.15
CA GLU A 129 -21.26 33.79 18.83
C GLU A 129 -21.59 32.94 19.66
N ALA A 130 -21.81 32.95 20.02
CA ALA A 130 -22.09 32.36 20.57
C ALA A 130 -22.22 31.34 20.89
N ALA A 131 -22.44 31.20 21.11
CA ALA A 131 -22.63 30.53 21.29
C ALA A 131 -22.47 29.57 21.78
N ASP A 132 -22.53 29.29 22.18
CA ASP A 132 -22.44 28.60 22.50
C ASP A 132 -22.74 27.64 22.98
N HIS A 133 -22.93 27.15 23.24
CA HIS A 133 -23.20 26.30 23.49
C HIS A 133 -23.27 25.45 24.27
N PRO A 134 -23.60 24.97 24.57
CA PRO A 134 -23.73 24.27 25.24
C PRO A 134 -23.65 23.21 25.72
N ASP A 135 -23.75 22.83 26.05
CA ASP A 135 -23.79 22.10 26.47
C ASP A 135 -23.93 21.30 26.88
N ASP A 136 -24.13 20.96 26.97
CA ASP A 136 -24.31 20.30 27.35
C ASP A 136 -24.30 19.44 27.95
N SER A 137 -24.29 19.15 27.99
CA SER A 137 -24.27 18.34 28.74
C SER A 137 -24.75 17.50 29.10
#